data_1cdaa4bca6518ffd91f1ca5667c1b47a
#
_entry.id   1cdaa4bca6518ffd91f1ca5667c1b47a
#
_cell.length_a   1.000
_cell.length_b   1.000
_cell.length_c   1.000
_cell.angle_alpha   90.00
_cell.angle_beta   90.00
_cell.angle_gamma   90.00
#
_symmetry.space_group_name_H-M   'P 1'
#
loop_
_entity.id
_entity.type
_entity.pdbx_description
1 polymer ?
#
loop_
_entity_poly.entity_id
_entity_poly.type
_entity_poly.pdbx_seq_one_letter_code
_entity_poly.pdbx_strand_id
1 'polypeptide(L)'
;MNKKLCILTGVGPETGTGAEIARYFSENGYHVAMIARTEENLKYLERKYGNTSAYPCDVGKIKDFQKTIKKIQNDLGPAEVVIHNAPLGTRGPILDLSYEDLEKN
;
A
#
# COMPACT_ATOMS: atom_id res chain seq x y z
N MET A 1 -12.46 -18.04 -0.51
CA MET A 1 -11.01 -18.24 -0.56
C MET A 1 -10.29 -17.01 -0.05
N ASN A 2 -9.49 -17.19 0.95
CA ASN A 2 -8.78 -16.07 1.57
C ASN A 2 -7.44 -15.83 0.89
N LYS A 3 -7.27 -14.61 0.41
CA LYS A 3 -6.00 -14.21 -0.14
C LYS A 3 -5.16 -13.58 0.95
N LYS A 4 -3.86 -13.73 0.84
CA LYS A 4 -2.94 -13.04 1.74
C LYS A 4 -2.99 -11.56 1.44
N LEU A 5 -2.78 -10.74 2.45
CA LEU A 5 -2.84 -9.29 2.27
C LEU A 5 -1.45 -8.70 2.18
N CYS A 6 -1.25 -7.88 1.16
CA CYS A 6 -0.04 -7.08 1.00
C CYS A 6 -0.42 -5.61 1.11
N ILE A 7 0.23 -4.88 2.01
CA ILE A 7 0.04 -3.44 2.10
C ILE A 7 1.22 -2.79 1.39
N LEU A 8 0.90 -1.94 0.43
CA LEU A 8 1.92 -1.33 -0.42
C LEU A 8 1.76 0.18 -0.39
N THR A 9 2.79 0.90 0.03
CA THR A 9 2.78 2.36 0.01
C THR A 9 3.59 2.89 -1.16
N GLY A 10 3.33 4.14 -1.53
CA GLY A 10 4.11 4.79 -2.57
C GLY A 10 3.74 4.39 -3.98
N VAL A 11 2.48 4.03 -4.19
CA VAL A 11 2.02 3.65 -5.52
C VAL A 11 1.77 4.91 -6.34
N GLY A 12 2.39 4.97 -7.50
CA GLY A 12 2.23 6.11 -8.39
C GLY A 12 1.49 5.72 -9.66
N PRO A 13 1.87 6.35 -10.78
CA PRO A 13 1.23 6.03 -12.05
C PRO A 13 1.50 4.59 -12.48
N GLU A 14 0.72 4.14 -13.44
CA GLU A 14 0.83 2.77 -13.94
C GLU A 14 2.25 2.41 -14.38
N THR A 15 3.01 3.37 -14.86
CA THR A 15 4.36 3.12 -15.35
C THR A 15 5.40 3.06 -14.24
N GLY A 16 4.99 3.29 -12.99
CA GLY A 16 5.95 3.34 -11.89
C GLY A 16 6.20 1.99 -11.24
N THR A 17 7.23 1.97 -10.39
CA THR A 17 7.63 0.76 -9.69
C THR A 17 6.53 0.26 -8.76
N GLY A 18 5.83 1.18 -8.07
CA GLY A 18 4.77 0.78 -7.16
C GLY A 18 3.65 0.05 -7.86
N ALA A 19 3.28 0.51 -9.06
CA ALA A 19 2.23 -0.13 -9.82
C ALA A 19 2.65 -1.53 -10.25
N GLU A 20 3.91 -1.69 -10.62
CA GLU A 20 4.43 -3.01 -11.01
C GLU A 20 4.39 -3.98 -9.83
N ILE A 21 4.74 -3.51 -8.65
CA ILE A 21 4.69 -4.35 -7.46
C ILE A 21 3.25 -4.76 -7.18
N ALA A 22 2.32 -3.82 -7.29
CA ALA A 22 0.91 -4.12 -7.06
C ALA A 22 0.41 -5.18 -8.04
N ARG A 23 0.77 -5.04 -9.31
CA ARG A 23 0.37 -6.01 -10.32
C ARG A 23 0.93 -7.39 -9.99
N TYR A 24 2.22 -7.44 -9.67
CA TYR A 24 2.87 -8.72 -9.40
C TYR A 24 2.20 -9.46 -8.25
N PHE A 25 2.00 -8.77 -7.14
CA PHE A 25 1.42 -9.43 -5.98
C PHE A 25 -0.04 -9.80 -6.21
N SER A 26 -0.79 -8.95 -6.92
CA SER A 26 -2.19 -9.24 -7.18
C SER A 26 -2.35 -10.47 -8.07
N GLU A 27 -1.36 -10.77 -8.87
CA GLU A 27 -1.39 -11.94 -9.75
C GLU A 27 -0.82 -13.18 -9.08
N ASN A 28 -0.28 -13.03 -7.89
CA ASN A 28 0.40 -14.15 -7.23
C ASN A 28 -0.18 -14.46 -5.85
N GLY A 29 -1.49 -14.39 -5.74
CA GLY A 29 -2.17 -14.89 -4.55
C GLY A 29 -2.37 -13.88 -3.45
N TYR A 30 -2.14 -12.60 -3.72
CA TYR A 30 -2.32 -11.55 -2.71
C TYR A 30 -3.44 -10.61 -3.10
N HIS A 31 -4.08 -10.05 -2.09
CA HIS A 31 -4.89 -8.85 -2.26
C HIS A 31 -4.01 -7.69 -1.85
N VAL A 32 -3.91 -6.66 -2.67
CA VAL A 32 -2.99 -5.56 -2.43
C VAL A 32 -3.75 -4.31 -2.01
N ALA A 33 -3.48 -3.83 -0.81
CA ALA A 33 -4.00 -2.55 -0.35
C ALA A 33 -2.99 -1.49 -0.75
N MET A 34 -3.37 -0.64 -1.71
CA MET A 34 -2.47 0.36 -2.28
C MET A 34 -2.68 1.69 -1.60
N ILE A 35 -1.62 2.27 -1.07
CA ILE A 35 -1.66 3.54 -0.36
C ILE A 35 -0.83 4.58 -1.11
N ALA A 36 -1.43 5.72 -1.40
CA ALA A 36 -0.73 6.83 -2.03
C ALA A 36 -1.60 8.08 -1.92
N ARG A 37 -1.01 9.24 -2.22
CA ARG A 37 -1.76 10.49 -2.14
C ARG A 37 -2.70 10.70 -3.31
N THR A 38 -2.33 10.22 -4.49
CA THR A 38 -3.07 10.50 -5.70
C THR A 38 -4.17 9.48 -5.90
N GLU A 39 -5.37 9.87 -5.53
CA GLU A 39 -6.52 8.97 -5.59
C GLU A 39 -6.80 8.49 -7.01
N GLU A 40 -6.62 9.36 -7.99
CA GLU A 40 -6.90 9.00 -9.38
C GLU A 40 -6.05 7.83 -9.84
N ASN A 41 -4.76 7.85 -9.50
CA ASN A 41 -3.88 6.75 -9.88
C ASN A 41 -4.33 5.44 -9.23
N LEU A 42 -4.68 5.51 -7.94
CA LEU A 42 -5.10 4.32 -7.23
C LEU A 42 -6.39 3.76 -7.78
N LYS A 43 -7.35 4.62 -8.09
CA LYS A 43 -8.63 4.17 -8.63
C LYS A 43 -8.45 3.55 -10.01
N TYR A 44 -7.56 4.12 -10.81
CA TYR A 44 -7.28 3.57 -12.11
C TYR A 44 -6.71 2.15 -11.99
N LEU A 45 -5.75 1.96 -11.09
CA LEU A 45 -5.13 0.66 -10.92
C LEU A 45 -6.10 -0.34 -10.29
N GLU A 46 -6.96 0.13 -9.39
CA GLU A 46 -7.95 -0.73 -8.79
C GLU A 46 -8.89 -1.31 -9.83
N ARG A 47 -9.24 -0.50 -10.82
CA ARG A 47 -10.09 -0.99 -11.91
C ARG A 47 -9.33 -1.88 -12.88
N LYS A 48 -8.05 -1.61 -13.06
CA LYS A 48 -7.26 -2.35 -14.04
C LYS A 48 -6.80 -3.71 -13.52
N TYR A 49 -6.37 -3.76 -12.27
CA TYR A 49 -5.88 -4.99 -11.68
C TYR A 49 -6.90 -5.55 -10.71
N GLY A 50 -7.23 -6.84 -10.85
CA GLY A 50 -8.05 -7.48 -9.85
C GLY A 50 -7.28 -7.63 -8.54
N ASN A 51 -8.02 -7.84 -7.45
CA ASN A 51 -7.42 -8.11 -6.14
C ASN A 51 -6.59 -6.94 -5.62
N THR A 52 -7.03 -5.71 -5.88
CA THR A 52 -6.41 -4.52 -5.33
C THR A 52 -7.48 -3.61 -4.75
N SER A 53 -7.08 -2.80 -3.76
CA SER A 53 -7.97 -1.83 -3.14
C SER A 53 -7.22 -0.52 -2.97
N ALA A 54 -7.90 0.58 -3.22
CA ALA A 54 -7.30 1.91 -3.16
C ALA A 54 -7.53 2.54 -1.79
N TYR A 55 -6.47 3.05 -1.18
CA TYR A 55 -6.54 3.75 0.09
C TYR A 55 -5.76 5.05 -0.03
N PRO A 56 -6.39 6.12 -0.51
CA PRO A 56 -5.70 7.41 -0.64
C PRO A 56 -5.30 7.94 0.73
N CYS A 57 -4.03 8.31 0.86
CA CYS A 57 -3.51 8.76 2.13
C CYS A 57 -2.13 9.36 1.92
N ASP A 58 -1.85 10.44 2.66
CA ASP A 58 -0.52 11.03 2.66
C ASP A 58 0.31 10.35 3.76
N VAL A 59 1.20 9.45 3.37
CA VAL A 59 1.99 8.70 4.36
C VAL A 59 2.96 9.59 5.11
N GLY A 60 3.19 10.82 4.64
CA GLY A 60 3.99 11.77 5.38
C GLY A 60 3.31 12.31 6.61
N LYS A 61 2.00 12.11 6.72
CA LYS A 61 1.25 12.49 7.91
C LYS A 61 1.00 11.25 8.75
N ILE A 62 1.79 11.13 9.80
CA ILE A 62 1.81 9.89 10.60
C ILE A 62 0.43 9.49 11.10
N LYS A 63 -0.33 10.43 11.64
CA LYS A 63 -1.63 10.09 12.19
C LYS A 63 -2.61 9.60 11.13
N ASP A 64 -2.58 10.23 9.96
CA ASP A 64 -3.44 9.80 8.87
C ASP A 64 -3.02 8.42 8.37
N PHE A 65 -1.72 8.18 8.31
CA PHE A 65 -1.22 6.90 7.89
C PHE A 65 -1.64 5.80 8.86
N GLN A 66 -1.55 6.07 10.16
CA GLN A 66 -1.96 5.08 11.17
C GLN A 66 -3.44 4.77 11.07
N LYS A 67 -4.26 5.80 10.84
CA LYS A 67 -5.70 5.57 10.66
C LYS A 67 -5.98 4.72 9.44
N THR A 68 -5.26 4.97 8.36
CA THR A 68 -5.43 4.21 7.13
C THR A 68 -5.05 2.75 7.34
N ILE A 69 -3.96 2.50 8.06
CA ILE A 69 -3.55 1.13 8.35
C ILE A 69 -4.63 0.41 9.16
N LYS A 70 -5.18 1.08 10.16
CA LYS A 70 -6.26 0.46 10.94
C LYS A 70 -7.48 0.18 10.09
N LYS A 71 -7.81 1.09 9.18
CA LYS A 71 -8.93 0.87 8.29
C LYS A 71 -8.70 -0.34 7.40
N ILE A 72 -7.49 -0.48 6.88
CA ILE A 72 -7.15 -1.62 6.05
C ILE A 72 -7.29 -2.92 6.86
N GLN A 73 -6.81 -2.92 8.08
CA GLN A 73 -6.91 -4.11 8.92
C GLN A 73 -8.37 -4.46 9.23
N ASN A 74 -9.20 -3.45 9.45
CA ASN A 74 -10.61 -3.70 9.67
C ASN A 74 -11.33 -4.21 8.44
N ASP A 75 -10.96 -3.68 7.28
CA ASP A 75 -11.61 -4.06 6.03
C ASP A 75 -11.12 -5.39 5.50
N LEU A 76 -9.82 -5.64 5.59
CA LEU A 76 -9.18 -6.73 4.86
C LEU A 76 -8.44 -7.72 5.74
N GLY A 77 -8.23 -7.41 7.01
CA GLY A 77 -7.56 -8.32 7.93
C GLY A 77 -6.08 -8.01 8.07
N PRO A 78 -5.35 -8.89 8.76
CA PRO A 78 -3.92 -8.66 9.01
C PRO A 78 -3.09 -8.81 7.74
N ALA A 79 -2.03 -8.03 7.65
CA ALA A 79 -1.14 -8.08 6.50
C ALA A 79 -0.10 -9.16 6.66
N GLU A 80 0.15 -9.88 5.57
CA GLU A 80 1.25 -10.84 5.52
C GLU A 80 2.53 -10.17 5.07
N VAL A 81 2.41 -9.16 4.19
CA VAL A 81 3.55 -8.48 3.62
C VAL A 81 3.28 -6.98 3.65
N VAL A 82 4.27 -6.21 4.03
CA VAL A 82 4.19 -4.75 3.97
C VAL A 82 5.38 -4.25 3.18
N ILE A 83 5.10 -3.52 2.10
CA ILE A 83 6.14 -2.98 1.24
C ILE A 83 6.02 -1.46 1.23
N HIS A 84 7.09 -0.80 1.59
CA HIS A 84 7.13 0.65 1.56
C HIS A 84 7.98 1.08 0.37
N ASN A 85 7.32 1.48 -0.71
CA ASN A 85 7.99 1.91 -1.92
C ASN A 85 8.14 3.41 -1.90
N ALA A 86 9.30 3.89 -1.43
CA ALA A 86 9.53 5.31 -1.29
C ALA A 86 9.93 5.92 -2.63
N PRO A 87 9.43 7.12 -2.94
CA PRO A 87 9.90 7.80 -4.15
C PRO A 87 11.37 8.17 -4.00
N LEU A 88 12.00 8.41 -5.14
CA LEU A 88 13.38 8.86 -5.12
C LEU A 88 13.49 10.15 -4.31
N GLY A 89 14.52 10.23 -3.49
CA GLY A 89 14.73 11.39 -2.65
C GLY A 89 14.17 11.28 -1.25
N THR A 90 13.27 10.32 -1.04
CA THR A 90 12.75 10.06 0.31
C THR A 90 13.14 8.66 0.69
N ARG A 91 14.16 8.53 1.50
CA ARG A 91 14.67 7.21 1.83
C ARG A 91 15.29 7.22 3.20
N GLY A 92 15.78 6.07 3.62
CA GLY A 92 16.49 5.95 4.87
C GLY A 92 15.54 5.87 6.05
N PRO A 93 15.60 6.85 6.97
CA PRO A 93 14.84 6.72 8.21
C PRO A 93 13.34 6.50 8.04
N ILE A 94 12.80 7.01 6.96
CA ILE A 94 11.38 6.86 6.73
C ILE A 94 10.99 5.40 6.57
N LEU A 95 11.81 4.64 5.88
CA LEU A 95 11.54 3.22 5.70
C LEU A 95 11.53 2.48 7.02
N ASP A 96 12.54 2.77 7.84
CA ASP A 96 12.64 2.08 9.13
C ASP A 96 11.47 2.42 10.03
N LEU A 97 11.12 3.69 10.10
CA LEU A 97 10.00 4.10 10.92
C LEU A 97 8.70 3.46 10.50
N SER A 98 8.45 3.44 9.21
CA SER A 98 7.19 2.90 8.70
C SER A 98 7.03 1.45 9.09
N TYR A 99 8.09 0.68 8.97
CA TYR A 99 8.00 -0.73 9.26
C TYR A 99 7.72 -0.98 10.73
N GLU A 100 8.44 -0.29 11.60
CA GLU A 100 8.25 -0.48 13.03
C GLU A 100 6.87 -0.01 13.49
N ASP A 101 6.42 1.12 12.94
CA ASP A 101 5.11 1.63 13.31
C ASP A 101 4.01 0.65 12.92
N LEU A 102 4.13 0.05 11.77
CA LEU A 102 3.13 -0.91 11.32
C LEU A 102 3.09 -2.14 12.21
N GLU A 103 4.24 -2.58 12.68
CA GLU A 103 4.29 -3.74 13.55
C GLU A 103 3.69 -3.45 14.92
N LYS A 104 3.86 -2.25 15.41
CA LYS A 104 3.34 -1.88 16.72
C LYS A 104 1.84 -1.67 16.71
N ASN A 105 1.29 -1.35 15.59
CA ASN A 105 -0.13 -1.06 15.48
C ASN A 105 -0.88 -2.18 14.82
#